data_17e22b340329e43e59311b759cab8cd1
#
_entry.id   17e22b340329e43e59311b759cab8cd1
#
_cell.length_a   1.000
_cell.length_b   1.000
_cell.length_c   1.000
_cell.angle_alpha   90.00
_cell.angle_beta   90.00
_cell.angle_gamma   90.00
#
_symmetry.space_group_name_H-M   'P 1'
#
loop_
_entity.id
_entity.type
_entity.pdbx_description
1 polymer ?
#
loop_
_entity_poly.entity_id
_entity_poly.type
_entity_poly.pdbx_seq_one_letter_code
_entity_poly.pdbx_strand_id
1 'polypeptide(L)'
;MTGGEPTIRPGVVELVRAIVATPGIEQVAMTTNGLLLAELAEPLARAGLRGLNVSVDTLDAAKFRRITRWGDLRRVWDGIAAAEAARIQPLKLNAVVTAGFNEEEVVPLARLSIARPWHIRFIETDAAGQRGRFSTGGRGQLRSRPGR
;
A
#
# COMPACT_ATOMS: atom_id res chain seq x y z
N MET A 1 3.52 -11.50 6.23
CA MET A 1 2.87 -12.14 5.06
C MET A 1 2.73 -11.10 3.95
N THR A 2 3.06 -11.46 2.73
CA THR A 2 2.97 -10.60 1.54
C THR A 2 2.96 -11.50 0.29
N GLY A 3 2.94 -10.87 -0.90
CA GLY A 3 2.98 -11.57 -2.19
C GLY A 3 1.58 -11.77 -2.75
N GLY A 4 1.33 -11.32 -4.01
CA GLY A 4 -0.02 -11.18 -4.53
C GLY A 4 -0.89 -10.34 -3.60
N GLU A 5 -2.13 -10.75 -3.40
CA GLU A 5 -3.01 -10.17 -2.36
C GLU A 5 -3.37 -11.28 -1.35
N PRO A 6 -2.83 -11.24 -0.12
CA PRO A 6 -3.06 -12.31 0.85
C PRO A 6 -4.53 -12.49 1.25
N THR A 7 -5.31 -11.39 1.26
CA THR A 7 -6.70 -11.42 1.73
C THR A 7 -7.66 -12.17 0.80
N ILE A 8 -7.29 -12.40 -0.47
CA ILE A 8 -8.09 -13.22 -1.38
C ILE A 8 -7.84 -14.72 -1.21
N ARG A 9 -6.82 -15.10 -0.43
CA ARG A 9 -6.50 -16.50 -0.21
C ARG A 9 -7.58 -17.18 0.64
N PRO A 10 -8.21 -18.27 0.19
CA PRO A 10 -9.06 -19.07 1.05
C PRO A 10 -8.29 -19.57 2.28
N GLY A 11 -8.89 -19.46 3.46
CA GLY A 11 -8.27 -19.90 4.70
C GLY A 11 -7.13 -19.00 5.20
N VAL A 12 -7.08 -17.71 4.82
CA VAL A 12 -6.04 -16.78 5.27
C VAL A 12 -6.05 -16.59 6.80
N VAL A 13 -7.21 -16.59 7.42
CA VAL A 13 -7.37 -16.45 8.88
C VAL A 13 -6.78 -17.66 9.60
N GLU A 14 -7.07 -18.86 9.11
CA GLU A 14 -6.53 -20.13 9.64
C GLU A 14 -5.02 -20.20 9.46
N LEU A 15 -4.52 -19.73 8.32
CA LEU A 15 -3.09 -19.63 8.06
C LEU A 15 -2.40 -18.70 9.05
N VAL A 16 -2.96 -17.50 9.31
CA VAL A 16 -2.42 -16.57 10.32
C VAL A 16 -2.39 -17.24 11.70
N ARG A 17 -3.49 -17.90 12.09
CA ARG A 17 -3.58 -18.61 13.37
C ARG A 17 -2.51 -19.71 13.50
N ALA A 18 -2.30 -20.48 12.44
CA ALA A 18 -1.28 -21.53 12.43
C ALA A 18 0.14 -20.96 12.53
N ILE A 19 0.43 -19.86 11.83
CA ILE A 19 1.74 -19.20 11.90
C ILE A 19 1.97 -18.63 13.30
N VAL A 20 0.99 -17.96 13.90
CA VAL A 20 1.07 -17.39 15.25
C VAL A 20 1.30 -18.50 16.30
N ALA A 21 0.71 -19.67 16.11
CA ALA A 21 0.89 -20.82 17.00
C ALA A 21 2.24 -21.53 16.84
N THR A 22 3.05 -21.16 15.85
CA THR A 22 4.35 -21.80 15.62
C THR A 22 5.36 -21.32 16.66
N PRO A 23 6.03 -22.22 17.41
CA PRO A 23 7.03 -21.85 18.40
C PRO A 23 8.15 -20.99 17.79
N GLY A 24 8.52 -19.90 18.48
CA GLY A 24 9.56 -18.97 18.05
C GLY A 24 9.03 -17.83 17.15
N ILE A 25 7.76 -17.83 16.75
CA ILE A 25 7.14 -16.69 16.08
C ILE A 25 6.59 -15.72 17.12
N GLU A 26 7.19 -14.55 17.21
CA GLU A 26 6.77 -13.51 18.17
C GLU A 26 5.68 -12.61 17.60
N GLN A 27 5.72 -12.32 16.31
CA GLN A 27 4.79 -11.40 15.67
C GLN A 27 4.51 -11.78 14.22
N VAL A 28 3.26 -11.66 13.82
CA VAL A 28 2.82 -11.81 12.42
C VAL A 28 2.25 -10.50 11.92
N ALA A 29 2.76 -10.01 10.80
CA ALA A 29 2.26 -8.84 10.10
C ALA A 29 1.85 -9.22 8.66
N MET A 30 0.92 -8.45 8.08
CA MET A 30 0.42 -8.66 6.73
C MET A 30 0.54 -7.38 5.91
N THR A 31 0.83 -7.54 4.61
CA THR A 31 0.73 -6.46 3.62
C THR A 31 -0.43 -6.76 2.69
N THR A 32 -1.32 -5.79 2.47
CA THR A 32 -2.56 -5.95 1.70
C THR A 32 -2.92 -4.68 0.94
N ASN A 33 -3.72 -4.80 -0.10
CA ASN A 33 -4.35 -3.67 -0.79
C ASN A 33 -5.54 -3.07 -0.02
N GLY A 34 -5.99 -3.70 1.07
CA GLY A 34 -7.03 -3.19 1.96
C GLY A 34 -8.47 -3.43 1.53
N LEU A 35 -8.74 -3.91 0.33
CA LEU A 35 -10.09 -4.00 -0.23
C LEU A 35 -11.03 -4.96 0.52
N LEU A 36 -10.49 -5.97 1.20
CA LEU A 36 -11.25 -6.96 1.95
C LEU A 36 -11.07 -6.84 3.48
N LEU A 37 -10.38 -5.81 3.94
CA LEU A 37 -10.12 -5.63 5.37
C LEU A 37 -11.37 -5.36 6.19
N ALA A 38 -12.39 -4.70 5.64
CA ALA A 38 -13.62 -4.43 6.35
C ALA A 38 -14.26 -5.72 6.90
N GLU A 39 -14.13 -6.82 6.15
CA GLU A 39 -14.68 -8.12 6.51
C GLU A 39 -13.69 -8.98 7.31
N LEU A 40 -12.39 -8.80 7.09
CA LEU A 40 -11.36 -9.69 7.61
C LEU A 40 -10.60 -9.14 8.82
N ALA A 41 -10.67 -7.86 9.13
CA ALA A 41 -9.87 -7.25 10.19
C ALA A 41 -10.11 -7.91 11.55
N GLU A 42 -11.36 -8.08 11.96
CA GLU A 42 -11.69 -8.70 13.24
C GLU A 42 -11.28 -10.19 13.29
N PRO A 43 -11.61 -11.04 12.31
CA PRO A 43 -11.11 -12.41 12.26
C PRO A 43 -9.59 -12.52 12.29
N LEU A 44 -8.86 -11.66 11.57
CA LEU A 44 -7.40 -11.64 11.55
C LEU A 44 -6.81 -11.21 12.90
N ALA A 45 -7.40 -10.20 13.55
CA ALA A 45 -6.99 -9.78 14.90
C ALA A 45 -7.18 -10.91 15.91
N ARG A 46 -8.32 -11.61 15.85
CA ARG A 46 -8.59 -12.79 16.71
C ARG A 46 -7.65 -13.96 16.41
N ALA A 47 -7.18 -14.09 15.16
CA ALA A 47 -6.17 -15.08 14.81
C ALA A 47 -4.76 -14.73 15.28
N GLY A 48 -4.56 -13.50 15.82
CA GLY A 48 -3.29 -13.05 16.37
C GLY A 48 -2.45 -12.17 15.45
N LEU A 49 -3.03 -11.63 14.36
CA LEU A 49 -2.32 -10.66 13.54
C LEU A 49 -1.99 -9.40 14.34
N ARG A 50 -0.72 -8.97 14.33
CA ARG A 50 -0.19 -7.88 15.15
C ARG A 50 0.45 -6.75 14.34
N GLY A 51 0.26 -6.69 13.07
CA GLY A 51 0.76 -5.60 12.23
C GLY A 51 0.13 -5.62 10.87
N LEU A 52 -0.11 -4.44 10.33
CA LEU A 52 -0.74 -4.30 9.03
C LEU A 52 -0.04 -3.22 8.23
N ASN A 53 0.32 -3.56 6.99
CA ASN A 53 0.75 -2.61 5.99
C ASN A 53 -0.32 -2.56 4.91
N VAL A 54 -0.90 -1.39 4.66
CA VAL A 54 -1.90 -1.19 3.62
C VAL A 54 -1.28 -0.36 2.50
N SER A 55 -1.40 -0.82 1.26
CA SER A 55 -0.91 -0.09 0.10
C SER A 55 -1.92 0.96 -0.33
N VAL A 56 -1.54 2.25 -0.25
CA VAL A 56 -2.38 3.39 -0.63
C VAL A 56 -1.51 4.42 -1.34
N ASP A 57 -1.51 4.39 -2.67
CA ASP A 57 -0.64 5.24 -3.47
C ASP A 57 -1.23 6.64 -3.72
N THR A 58 -2.52 6.85 -3.45
CA THR A 58 -3.23 8.11 -3.70
C THR A 58 -4.44 8.25 -2.80
N LEU A 59 -4.79 9.50 -2.49
CA LEU A 59 -6.03 9.90 -1.81
C LEU A 59 -7.16 10.24 -2.79
N ASP A 60 -6.83 10.33 -4.09
CA ASP A 60 -7.78 10.63 -5.15
C ASP A 60 -8.45 9.35 -5.66
N ALA A 61 -9.78 9.26 -5.53
CA ALA A 61 -10.55 8.09 -5.93
C ALA A 61 -10.47 7.79 -7.44
N ALA A 62 -10.37 8.83 -8.29
CA ALA A 62 -10.25 8.65 -9.74
C ALA A 62 -8.86 8.11 -10.11
N LYS A 63 -7.79 8.64 -9.50
CA LYS A 63 -6.44 8.10 -9.65
C LYS A 63 -6.36 6.66 -9.14
N PHE A 64 -6.92 6.39 -7.95
CA PHE A 64 -6.95 5.05 -7.37
C PHE A 64 -7.60 4.04 -8.31
N ARG A 65 -8.75 4.39 -8.90
CA ARG A 65 -9.44 3.54 -9.88
C ARG A 65 -8.60 3.31 -11.15
N ARG A 66 -7.86 4.30 -11.61
CA ARG A 66 -6.95 4.16 -12.77
C ARG A 66 -5.80 3.20 -12.50
N ILE A 67 -5.22 3.23 -11.29
CA ILE A 67 -4.11 2.34 -10.90
C ILE A 67 -4.59 0.91 -10.74
N THR A 68 -5.68 0.74 -9.99
CA THR A 68 -6.17 -0.57 -9.58
C THR A 68 -7.09 -1.21 -10.62
N ARG A 69 -7.56 -0.44 -11.59
CA ARG A 69 -8.54 -0.79 -12.64
C ARG A 69 -9.96 -1.03 -12.12
N TRP A 70 -10.12 -1.60 -10.93
CA TRP A 70 -11.42 -2.01 -10.35
C TRP A 70 -11.56 -1.65 -8.87
N GLY A 71 -10.55 -1.03 -8.28
CA GLY A 71 -10.54 -0.73 -6.84
C GLY A 71 -11.45 0.44 -6.49
N ASP A 72 -12.04 0.35 -5.31
CA ASP A 72 -12.78 1.43 -4.66
C ASP A 72 -11.96 1.91 -3.44
N LEU A 73 -11.46 3.13 -3.49
CA LEU A 73 -10.69 3.73 -2.41
C LEU A 73 -11.50 3.80 -1.10
N ARG A 74 -12.81 3.99 -1.17
CA ARG A 74 -13.67 3.99 0.00
C ARG A 74 -13.61 2.67 0.76
N ARG A 75 -13.64 1.53 0.05
CA ARG A 75 -13.49 0.20 0.68
C ARG A 75 -12.17 0.04 1.41
N VAL A 76 -11.10 0.65 0.89
CA VAL A 76 -9.79 0.63 1.57
C VAL A 76 -9.87 1.39 2.89
N TRP A 77 -10.49 2.58 2.91
CA TRP A 77 -10.67 3.37 4.13
C TRP A 77 -11.58 2.67 5.14
N ASP A 78 -12.67 2.06 4.70
CA ASP A 78 -13.54 1.25 5.56
C ASP A 78 -12.76 0.07 6.17
N GLY A 79 -11.89 -0.56 5.39
CA GLY A 79 -10.99 -1.62 5.84
C GLY A 79 -9.96 -1.15 6.88
N ILE A 80 -9.36 0.03 6.67
CA ILE A 80 -8.43 0.65 7.62
C ILE A 80 -9.14 0.96 8.94
N ALA A 81 -10.36 1.53 8.88
CA ALA A 81 -11.17 1.81 10.06
C ALA A 81 -11.52 0.52 10.83
N ALA A 82 -11.85 -0.56 10.12
CA ALA A 82 -12.10 -1.86 10.73
C ALA A 82 -10.84 -2.43 11.40
N ALA A 83 -9.66 -2.26 10.79
CA ALA A 83 -8.39 -2.68 11.39
C ALA A 83 -8.05 -1.90 12.66
N GLU A 84 -8.31 -0.58 12.69
CA GLU A 84 -8.19 0.23 13.90
C GLU A 84 -9.14 -0.24 15.00
N ALA A 85 -10.42 -0.45 14.67
CA ALA A 85 -11.41 -0.95 15.61
C ALA A 85 -11.04 -2.32 16.18
N ALA A 86 -10.46 -3.19 15.36
CA ALA A 86 -9.92 -4.49 15.76
C ALA A 86 -8.55 -4.40 16.49
N ARG A 87 -7.99 -3.19 16.66
CA ARG A 87 -6.72 -2.92 17.34
C ARG A 87 -5.52 -3.64 16.72
N ILE A 88 -5.50 -3.83 15.41
CA ILE A 88 -4.32 -4.34 14.70
C ILE A 88 -3.28 -3.22 14.62
N GLN A 89 -2.21 -3.33 15.39
CA GLN A 89 -1.14 -2.33 15.46
C GLN A 89 0.24 -2.98 15.46
N PRO A 90 1.26 -2.32 14.87
CA PRO A 90 1.21 -1.02 14.19
C PRO A 90 0.49 -1.10 12.84
N LEU A 91 -0.23 -0.01 12.49
CA LEU A 91 -0.82 0.18 11.18
C LEU A 91 0.08 1.10 10.35
N LYS A 92 0.46 0.65 9.17
CA LYS A 92 1.36 1.35 8.26
C LYS A 92 0.71 1.50 6.89
N LEU A 93 0.78 2.70 6.32
CA LEU A 93 0.37 2.95 4.94
C LEU A 93 1.63 3.06 4.08
N ASN A 94 1.71 2.26 3.04
CA ASN A 94 2.79 2.30 2.07
C ASN A 94 2.29 2.97 0.80
N ALA A 95 2.99 4.01 0.34
CA ALA A 95 2.70 4.71 -0.89
C ALA A 95 3.90 4.66 -1.82
N VAL A 96 3.71 4.10 -3.01
CA VAL A 96 4.71 4.14 -4.08
C VAL A 96 4.61 5.48 -4.77
N VAL A 97 5.68 6.28 -4.67
CA VAL A 97 5.74 7.60 -5.29
C VAL A 97 6.31 7.49 -6.70
N THR A 98 5.56 8.00 -7.66
CA THR A 98 5.94 8.01 -9.07
C THR A 98 5.91 9.44 -9.59
N ALA A 99 7.04 9.92 -10.11
CA ALA A 99 7.18 11.25 -10.67
C ALA A 99 6.17 11.50 -11.81
N GLY A 100 5.54 12.68 -11.81
CA GLY A 100 4.51 13.08 -12.77
C GLY A 100 3.16 12.38 -12.58
N PHE A 101 2.98 11.64 -11.46
CA PHE A 101 1.74 10.92 -11.21
C PHE A 101 1.09 11.21 -9.85
N ASN A 102 1.82 11.06 -8.75
CA ASN A 102 1.27 11.22 -7.39
C ASN A 102 2.23 11.91 -6.40
N GLU A 103 3.28 12.54 -6.89
CA GLU A 103 4.25 13.25 -6.05
C GLU A 103 3.62 14.41 -5.26
N GLU A 104 2.56 15.03 -5.79
CA GLU A 104 1.81 16.07 -5.10
C GLU A 104 1.02 15.55 -3.89
N GLU A 105 0.81 14.23 -3.80
CA GLU A 105 0.08 13.61 -2.70
C GLU A 105 0.96 13.23 -1.51
N VAL A 106 2.28 13.37 -1.62
CA VAL A 106 3.23 13.04 -0.54
C VAL A 106 2.90 13.83 0.73
N VAL A 107 2.67 15.14 0.62
CA VAL A 107 2.33 15.98 1.77
C VAL A 107 0.94 15.67 2.34
N PRO A 108 -0.14 15.56 1.55
CA PRO A 108 -1.43 15.10 2.03
C PRO A 108 -1.38 13.73 2.74
N LEU A 109 -0.69 12.75 2.16
CA LEU A 109 -0.51 11.43 2.77
C LEU A 109 0.27 11.52 4.09
N ALA A 110 1.38 12.27 4.13
CA ALA A 110 2.17 12.45 5.34
C ALA A 110 1.35 13.05 6.49
N ARG A 111 0.43 13.96 6.20
CA ARG A 111 -0.44 14.59 7.21
C ARG A 111 -1.35 13.60 7.95
N LEU A 112 -1.63 12.45 7.38
CA LEU A 112 -2.42 11.41 8.05
C LEU A 112 -1.73 10.92 9.32
N SER A 113 -0.40 10.92 9.39
CA SER A 113 0.35 10.53 10.58
C SER A 113 0.25 11.53 11.74
N ILE A 114 -0.20 12.76 11.48
CA ILE A 114 -0.44 13.77 12.51
C ILE A 114 -1.80 13.52 13.18
N ALA A 115 -2.80 13.15 12.41
CA ALA A 115 -4.17 12.95 12.87
C ALA A 115 -4.41 11.53 13.44
N ARG A 116 -3.60 10.56 13.07
CA ARG A 116 -3.76 9.15 13.41
C ARG A 116 -2.43 8.53 13.81
N PRO A 117 -2.41 7.51 14.67
CA PRO A 117 -1.21 6.80 15.06
C PRO A 117 -0.73 5.83 13.96
N TRP A 118 -0.70 6.31 12.72
CA TRP A 118 -0.29 5.54 11.56
C TRP A 118 1.12 5.89 11.13
N HIS A 119 1.85 4.91 10.61
CA HIS A 119 3.15 5.14 10.00
C HIS A 119 2.97 5.24 8.49
N ILE A 120 3.32 6.38 7.92
CA ILE A 120 3.29 6.56 6.47
C ILE A 120 4.69 6.27 5.92
N ARG A 121 4.77 5.39 4.94
CA ARG A 121 6.01 5.01 4.26
C ARG A 121 5.92 5.36 2.79
N PHE A 122 6.87 6.13 2.32
CA PHE A 122 7.03 6.42 0.89
C PHE A 122 8.08 5.49 0.31
N ILE A 123 7.76 4.89 -0.84
CA ILE A 123 8.63 3.99 -1.58
C ILE A 123 8.87 4.64 -2.94
N GLU A 124 10.10 5.01 -3.21
CA GLU A 124 10.48 5.52 -4.53
C GLU A 124 10.67 4.35 -5.49
N THR A 125 10.14 4.50 -6.71
CA THR A 125 10.48 3.58 -7.79
C THR A 125 11.72 4.10 -8.50
N ASP A 126 12.80 3.33 -8.52
CA ASP A 126 13.97 3.64 -9.32
C ASP A 126 13.55 3.82 -10.79
N ALA A 127 13.80 5.02 -11.34
CA ALA A 127 13.50 5.36 -12.73
C ALA A 127 14.19 4.42 -13.75
N ALA A 128 15.14 3.62 -13.33
CA ALA A 128 15.83 2.62 -14.15
C ALA A 128 14.96 1.42 -14.56
N GLY A 129 13.89 1.10 -13.80
CA GLY A 129 12.99 -0.02 -14.12
C GLY A 129 11.88 0.31 -15.11
N GLN A 130 11.62 1.58 -15.40
CA GLN A 130 10.48 2.01 -16.24
C GLN A 130 10.82 2.44 -17.67
N ARG A 131 12.07 2.34 -18.12
CA ARG A 131 12.43 2.71 -19.51
C ARG A 131 11.81 1.82 -20.59
N GLY A 132 10.98 0.85 -20.23
CA GLY A 132 10.36 -0.10 -21.15
C GLY A 132 8.88 0.08 -21.46
N ARG A 133 8.14 1.02 -20.81
CA ARG A 133 6.67 1.05 -20.94
C ARG A 133 6.00 2.38 -21.29
N PHE A 134 6.73 3.50 -21.36
CA PHE A 134 6.15 4.77 -21.83
C PHE A 134 7.07 5.43 -22.85
N SER A 135 7.00 4.96 -24.10
CA SER A 135 7.47 5.70 -25.26
C SER A 135 6.40 6.74 -25.61
N THR A 136 6.45 7.92 -25.03
CA THR A 136 5.81 9.08 -25.60
C THR A 136 6.81 9.78 -26.50
N GLY A 137 6.53 9.77 -27.80
CA GLY A 137 7.33 10.48 -28.80
C GLY A 137 7.42 11.97 -28.50
N GLY A 138 8.64 12.43 -28.35
CA GLY A 138 9.00 13.84 -28.23
C GLY A 138 10.46 13.98 -28.60
N ARG A 139 10.76 14.21 -29.91
CA ARG A 139 12.11 14.55 -30.38
C ARG A 139 12.46 15.96 -29.88
N GLY A 140 13.28 16.05 -28.85
CA GLY A 140 14.00 17.25 -28.47
C GLY A 140 15.47 17.11 -28.90
N GLN A 141 15.84 17.69 -30.03
CA GLN A 141 17.23 17.83 -30.47
C GLN A 141 18.00 18.75 -29.52
N LEU A 142 18.90 18.20 -28.74
CA LEU A 142 19.95 18.96 -28.07
C LEU A 142 21.02 19.28 -29.10
N ARG A 143 21.07 20.54 -29.54
CA ARG A 143 22.16 21.10 -30.35
C ARG A 143 23.41 21.19 -29.46
N SER A 144 24.44 20.45 -29.85
CA SER A 144 25.82 20.62 -29.36
C SER A 144 26.35 22.00 -29.77
N ARG A 145 26.87 22.77 -28.82
CA ARG A 145 27.70 23.94 -29.10
C ARG A 145 29.16 23.50 -29.18
N PRO A 146 29.92 23.93 -30.23
CA PRO A 146 31.34 23.71 -30.26
C PRO A 146 32.05 24.74 -29.39
N GLY A 147 33.20 24.33 -28.82
CA GLY A 147 34.01 25.11 -27.90
C GLY A 147 34.81 26.26 -28.56
N ARG A 148 35.26 27.11 -27.68
CA ARG A 148 36.55 27.86 -27.72
C ARG A 148 37.19 27.78 -26.35
#